data_b59a2e1dbeabf1ade05d288ddf282554
#
_entry.id   b59a2e1dbeabf1ade05d288ddf282554
#
_cell.length_a   1.000
_cell.length_b   1.000
_cell.length_c   1.000
_cell.angle_alpha   90.00
_cell.angle_beta   90.00
_cell.angle_gamma   90.00
#
_symmetry.space_group_name_H-M   'P 1'
#
loop_
_entity.id
_entity.type
_entity.pdbx_description
1 polymer ?
#
loop_
_entity_poly.entity_id
_entity_poly.type
_entity_poly.pdbx_seq_one_letter_code
_entity_poly.pdbx_strand_id
1 'polypeptide(L)'
;MNLEKFTDRAKGFLQAAQTVAIRLNHQRISPEHVLKALLDDPEGMAAGLLKRAGGNPVITTQELDKALGKIPAVSGSGAQASPGLDNDTVRKLDAAEQASTKSGDSFVTVERLLLALTLATTTPAGQALKAGNVTPQALEAAITELRGGRTADSAGAENAYDAMKKYARDLTEAAREGKLDPVIGRDEEIRRTVQILARRTKNNPVLIGEPGVGKTAIAEGLALRIANGDVPDSLKDRKLMALDMGALIAGAKYRGEFEERLKAVLDEVKGAEGDIILFIDEMHTLIGAGASEGSMDAGNLLKPALARGELHCIGATTLDEYQKYVEKDAALQRRFQPVFVGEPT
;
A
#
# COMPACT_ATOMS: atom_id res chain seq x y z
N MET A 1 -30.08 3.75 0.80
CA MET A 1 -28.63 3.54 0.94
C MET A 1 -28.30 2.12 0.51
N ASN A 2 -27.43 1.97 -0.48
CA ASN A 2 -26.98 0.65 -0.97
C ASN A 2 -25.56 0.42 -0.48
N LEU A 3 -25.37 -0.41 0.56
CA LEU A 3 -24.04 -0.75 1.10
C LEU A 3 -23.16 -1.50 0.11
N GLU A 4 -23.71 -2.10 -0.94
CA GLU A 4 -22.91 -2.74 -1.99
C GLU A 4 -22.04 -1.75 -2.78
N LYS A 5 -22.40 -0.48 -2.77
CA LYS A 5 -21.60 0.61 -3.35
C LYS A 5 -20.44 1.09 -2.46
N PHE A 6 -20.26 0.50 -1.29
CA PHE A 6 -19.15 0.83 -0.40
C PHE A 6 -18.04 -0.18 -0.60
N THR A 7 -16.79 0.28 -0.51
CA THR A 7 -15.65 -0.62 -0.51
C THR A 7 -15.71 -1.58 0.69
N ASP A 8 -15.02 -2.70 0.61
CA ASP A 8 -15.00 -3.67 1.70
C ASP A 8 -14.43 -3.05 2.98
N ARG A 9 -13.45 -2.17 2.84
CA ARG A 9 -12.87 -1.45 3.96
C ARG A 9 -13.85 -0.46 4.57
N ALA A 10 -14.59 0.32 3.76
CA ALA A 10 -15.62 1.23 4.24
C ALA A 10 -16.76 0.49 4.96
N LYS A 11 -17.21 -0.67 4.44
CA LYS A 11 -18.17 -1.55 5.12
C LYS A 11 -17.63 -2.03 6.48
N GLY A 12 -16.35 -2.44 6.53
CA GLY A 12 -15.70 -2.85 7.78
C GLY A 12 -15.72 -1.75 8.85
N PHE A 13 -15.49 -0.49 8.48
CA PHE A 13 -15.58 0.62 9.43
C PHE A 13 -16.99 0.93 9.90
N LEU A 14 -18.01 0.72 9.05
CA LEU A 14 -19.39 0.85 9.49
C LEU A 14 -19.77 -0.25 10.49
N GLN A 15 -19.27 -1.47 10.32
CA GLN A 15 -19.42 -2.54 11.30
C GLN A 15 -18.64 -2.24 12.61
N ALA A 16 -17.43 -1.70 12.49
CA ALA A 16 -16.64 -1.27 13.63
C ALA A 16 -17.33 -0.14 14.41
N ALA A 17 -17.98 0.81 13.72
CA ALA A 17 -18.78 1.87 14.34
C ALA A 17 -19.96 1.30 15.15
N GLN A 18 -20.61 0.24 14.66
CA GLN A 18 -21.65 -0.47 15.41
C GLN A 18 -21.07 -1.11 16.68
N THR A 19 -19.89 -1.74 16.58
CA THR A 19 -19.18 -2.31 17.75
C THR A 19 -18.83 -1.24 18.79
N VAL A 20 -18.39 -0.06 18.33
CA VAL A 20 -18.13 1.09 19.23
C VAL A 20 -19.42 1.53 19.96
N ALA A 21 -20.53 1.65 19.23
CA ALA A 21 -21.83 2.01 19.82
C ALA A 21 -22.30 0.98 20.87
N ILE A 22 -22.17 -0.31 20.57
CA ILE A 22 -22.51 -1.40 21.52
C ILE A 22 -21.62 -1.31 22.78
N ARG A 23 -20.31 -1.16 22.62
CA ARG A 23 -19.36 -1.05 23.75
C ARG A 23 -19.68 0.13 24.69
N LEU A 24 -20.16 1.23 24.10
CA LEU A 24 -20.54 2.43 24.86
C LEU A 24 -22.00 2.41 25.33
N ASN A 25 -22.75 1.34 25.08
CA ASN A 25 -24.19 1.21 25.36
C ASN A 25 -25.05 2.30 24.74
N HIS A 26 -24.67 2.77 23.54
CA HIS A 26 -25.43 3.75 22.79
C HIS A 26 -26.50 3.07 21.91
N GLN A 27 -27.68 3.69 21.80
CA GLN A 27 -28.86 3.10 21.13
C GLN A 27 -28.82 3.27 19.60
N ARG A 28 -28.00 4.18 19.09
CA ARG A 28 -27.87 4.50 17.68
C ARG A 28 -26.41 4.68 17.30
N ILE A 29 -26.12 4.39 16.05
CA ILE A 29 -24.82 4.67 15.44
C ILE A 29 -24.87 6.09 14.88
N SER A 30 -24.15 7.02 15.51
CA SER A 30 -24.02 8.41 15.09
C SER A 30 -22.73 8.64 14.28
N PRO A 31 -22.56 9.81 13.61
CA PRO A 31 -21.31 10.16 12.92
C PRO A 31 -20.06 10.04 13.80
N GLU A 32 -20.20 10.29 15.11
CA GLU A 32 -19.12 10.18 16.09
C GLU A 32 -18.59 8.74 16.20
N HIS A 33 -19.47 7.72 16.14
CA HIS A 33 -19.06 6.32 16.16
C HIS A 33 -18.29 5.94 14.88
N VAL A 34 -18.73 6.46 13.72
CA VAL A 34 -18.05 6.24 12.44
C VAL A 34 -16.65 6.87 12.47
N LEU A 35 -16.54 8.14 12.91
CA LEU A 35 -15.26 8.81 13.03
C LEU A 35 -14.34 8.11 14.03
N LYS A 36 -14.87 7.62 15.16
CA LYS A 36 -14.11 6.87 16.15
C LYS A 36 -13.53 5.58 15.54
N ALA A 37 -14.36 4.82 14.85
CA ALA A 37 -13.90 3.61 14.16
C ALA A 37 -12.78 3.89 13.14
N LEU A 38 -12.90 4.99 12.38
CA LEU A 38 -11.88 5.42 11.42
C LEU A 38 -10.54 5.82 12.09
N LEU A 39 -10.60 6.49 13.24
CA LEU A 39 -9.40 6.95 13.96
C LEU A 39 -8.74 5.84 14.79
N ASP A 40 -9.49 4.83 15.21
CA ASP A 40 -8.99 3.66 15.94
C ASP A 40 -8.37 2.59 14.99
N ASP A 41 -8.31 2.86 13.67
CA ASP A 41 -7.74 1.95 12.68
C ASP A 41 -6.25 1.72 12.92
N PRO A 42 -5.80 0.47 13.15
CA PRO A 42 -4.38 0.13 13.33
C PRO A 42 -3.51 0.50 12.12
N GLU A 43 -4.06 0.43 10.91
CA GLU A 43 -3.36 0.85 9.70
C GLU A 43 -3.24 2.38 9.58
N GLY A 44 -4.03 3.11 10.34
CA GLY A 44 -3.91 4.55 10.53
C GLY A 44 -4.21 5.40 9.29
N MET A 45 -4.98 4.90 8.33
CA MET A 45 -5.29 5.62 7.10
C MET A 45 -5.96 6.98 7.36
N ALA A 46 -7.01 7.00 8.18
CA ALA A 46 -7.69 8.23 8.52
C ALA A 46 -6.77 9.21 9.27
N ALA A 47 -6.05 8.73 10.29
CA ALA A 47 -5.07 9.55 11.03
C ALA A 47 -3.95 10.08 10.12
N GLY A 48 -3.48 9.28 9.17
CA GLY A 48 -2.51 9.67 8.15
C GLY A 48 -3.02 10.79 7.25
N LEU A 49 -4.27 10.69 6.77
CA LEU A 49 -4.92 11.72 5.97
C LEU A 49 -5.10 13.03 6.73
N LEU A 50 -5.51 12.96 8.02
CA LEU A 50 -5.61 14.16 8.86
C LEU A 50 -4.26 14.87 9.01
N LYS A 51 -3.17 14.12 9.22
CA LYS A 51 -1.82 14.68 9.29
C LYS A 51 -1.39 15.33 7.97
N ARG A 52 -1.61 14.66 6.83
CA ARG A 52 -1.33 15.21 5.48
C ARG A 52 -2.13 16.49 5.21
N ALA A 53 -3.34 16.59 5.72
CA ALA A 53 -4.18 17.78 5.66
C ALA A 53 -3.76 18.90 6.64
N GLY A 54 -2.63 18.76 7.35
CA GLY A 54 -2.16 19.71 8.35
C GLY A 54 -2.92 19.68 9.68
N GLY A 55 -3.74 18.64 9.90
CA GLY A 55 -4.51 18.46 11.11
C GLY A 55 -3.78 17.67 12.20
N ASN A 56 -4.36 17.66 13.39
CA ASN A 56 -3.85 16.92 14.55
C ASN A 56 -4.84 15.81 14.96
N PRO A 57 -4.56 14.53 14.63
CA PRO A 57 -5.43 13.42 14.98
C PRO A 57 -5.63 13.24 16.48
N VAL A 58 -4.64 13.58 17.31
CA VAL A 58 -4.73 13.45 18.77
C VAL A 58 -5.79 14.41 19.34
N ILE A 59 -5.76 15.67 18.91
CA ILE A 59 -6.76 16.66 19.31
C ILE A 59 -8.15 16.25 18.81
N THR A 60 -8.25 15.81 17.55
CA THR A 60 -9.51 15.30 16.99
C THR A 60 -10.07 14.16 17.83
N THR A 61 -9.25 13.18 18.21
CA THR A 61 -9.69 12.04 19.04
C THR A 61 -10.13 12.49 20.42
N GLN A 62 -9.41 13.40 21.06
CA GLN A 62 -9.79 13.92 22.39
C GLN A 62 -11.14 14.63 22.38
N GLU A 63 -11.40 15.48 21.39
CA GLU A 63 -12.68 16.18 21.26
C GLU A 63 -13.82 15.22 20.89
N LEU A 64 -13.51 14.22 20.05
CA LEU A 64 -14.44 13.16 19.70
C LEU A 64 -14.84 12.32 20.92
N ASP A 65 -13.88 11.91 21.76
CA ASP A 65 -14.15 11.14 22.97
C ASP A 65 -15.01 11.93 23.97
N LYS A 66 -14.79 13.25 24.09
CA LYS A 66 -15.67 14.13 24.87
C LYS A 66 -17.10 14.17 24.29
N ALA A 67 -17.24 14.19 22.97
CA ALA A 67 -18.54 14.18 22.30
C ALA A 67 -19.27 12.84 22.53
N LEU A 68 -18.58 11.73 22.37
CA LEU A 68 -19.11 10.38 22.63
C LEU A 68 -19.56 10.23 24.09
N GLY A 69 -18.83 10.78 25.04
CA GLY A 69 -19.19 10.76 26.47
C GLY A 69 -20.46 11.54 26.82
N LYS A 70 -20.95 12.42 25.92
CA LYS A 70 -22.21 13.17 26.09
C LYS A 70 -23.42 12.41 25.56
N ILE A 71 -23.22 11.36 24.77
CA ILE A 71 -24.34 10.55 24.25
C ILE A 71 -24.88 9.68 25.39
N PRO A 72 -26.19 9.68 25.64
CA PRO A 72 -26.79 8.90 26.72
C PRO A 72 -26.52 7.38 26.52
N ALA A 73 -25.97 6.75 27.55
CA ALA A 73 -25.84 5.29 27.60
C ALA A 73 -27.08 4.68 28.22
N VAL A 74 -27.56 3.57 27.64
CA VAL A 74 -28.75 2.85 28.14
C VAL A 74 -28.33 1.44 28.57
N SER A 75 -28.62 1.10 29.81
CA SER A 75 -28.30 -0.21 30.42
C SER A 75 -29.54 -0.98 30.80
N GLY A 76 -29.49 -2.31 30.81
CA GLY A 76 -30.59 -3.17 31.24
C GLY A 76 -31.52 -3.60 30.11
N SER A 77 -32.76 -3.95 30.41
CA SER A 77 -33.72 -4.52 29.45
C SER A 77 -34.17 -3.57 28.31
N GLY A 78 -33.80 -2.30 28.37
CA GLY A 78 -34.00 -1.31 27.31
C GLY A 78 -32.84 -1.20 26.30
N ALA A 79 -31.71 -1.88 26.53
CA ALA A 79 -30.57 -1.81 25.62
C ALA A 79 -30.86 -2.59 24.34
N GLN A 80 -30.69 -1.95 23.18
CA GLN A 80 -30.79 -2.64 21.89
C GLN A 80 -29.55 -3.50 21.67
N ALA A 81 -29.76 -4.78 21.35
CA ALA A 81 -28.66 -5.70 21.02
C ALA A 81 -27.94 -5.32 19.72
N SER A 82 -28.58 -4.57 18.82
CA SER A 82 -28.01 -4.14 17.55
C SER A 82 -28.46 -2.70 17.25
N PRO A 83 -27.66 -1.66 17.62
CA PRO A 83 -27.98 -0.28 17.30
C PRO A 83 -28.00 -0.06 15.79
N GLY A 84 -29.03 0.61 15.31
CA GLY A 84 -29.14 1.05 13.92
C GLY A 84 -28.51 2.43 13.69
N LEU A 85 -28.34 2.81 12.44
CA LEU A 85 -27.86 4.14 12.05
C LEU A 85 -28.87 5.23 12.47
N ASP A 86 -28.37 6.35 12.95
CA ASP A 86 -29.20 7.55 13.13
C ASP A 86 -29.39 8.28 11.79
N ASN A 87 -30.32 9.23 11.76
CA ASN A 87 -30.64 9.99 10.54
C ASN A 87 -29.46 10.83 10.04
N ASP A 88 -28.63 11.34 10.93
CA ASP A 88 -27.47 12.15 10.54
C ASP A 88 -26.40 11.28 9.90
N THR A 89 -26.15 10.09 10.44
CA THR A 89 -25.24 9.12 9.81
C THR A 89 -25.73 8.72 8.42
N VAL A 90 -27.02 8.38 8.27
CA VAL A 90 -27.60 8.04 6.96
C VAL A 90 -27.38 9.18 5.95
N ARG A 91 -27.62 10.43 6.34
CA ARG A 91 -27.40 11.60 5.47
C ARG A 91 -25.92 11.77 5.08
N LYS A 92 -24.97 11.48 6.01
CA LYS A 92 -23.53 11.59 5.70
C LYS A 92 -23.08 10.47 4.78
N LEU A 93 -23.58 9.26 4.93
CA LEU A 93 -23.32 8.14 4.01
C LEU A 93 -23.87 8.44 2.61
N ASP A 94 -25.06 9.02 2.51
CA ASP A 94 -25.65 9.46 1.23
C ASP A 94 -24.82 10.58 0.59
N ALA A 95 -24.37 11.56 1.37
CA ALA A 95 -23.48 12.62 0.88
C ALA A 95 -22.14 12.06 0.39
N ALA A 96 -21.58 11.06 1.05
CA ALA A 96 -20.36 10.38 0.61
C ALA A 96 -20.58 9.63 -0.72
N GLU A 97 -21.73 8.96 -0.90
CA GLU A 97 -22.09 8.31 -2.16
C GLU A 97 -22.21 9.31 -3.32
N GLN A 98 -22.88 10.45 -3.08
CA GLN A 98 -22.99 11.52 -4.08
C GLN A 98 -21.63 12.12 -4.44
N ALA A 99 -20.76 12.35 -3.46
CA ALA A 99 -19.41 12.87 -3.67
C ALA A 99 -18.55 11.89 -4.46
N SER A 100 -18.64 10.59 -4.19
CA SER A 100 -17.96 9.52 -4.92
C SER A 100 -18.39 9.53 -6.39
N THR A 101 -19.69 9.54 -6.65
CA THR A 101 -20.23 9.58 -8.02
C THR A 101 -19.76 10.80 -8.81
N LYS A 102 -19.72 11.99 -8.18
CA LYS A 102 -19.22 13.23 -8.80
C LYS A 102 -17.73 13.16 -9.15
N SER A 103 -16.96 12.40 -8.38
CA SER A 103 -15.52 12.20 -8.61
C SER A 103 -15.21 11.07 -9.59
N GLY A 104 -16.23 10.43 -10.19
CA GLY A 104 -16.08 9.31 -11.10
C GLY A 104 -15.82 7.96 -10.41
N ASP A 105 -15.99 7.88 -9.09
CA ASP A 105 -15.83 6.66 -8.33
C ASP A 105 -17.08 5.77 -8.45
N SER A 106 -16.89 4.47 -8.65
CA SER A 106 -17.96 3.48 -8.61
C SER A 106 -18.30 3.03 -7.20
N PHE A 107 -17.36 3.21 -6.26
CA PHE A 107 -17.49 2.83 -4.87
C PHE A 107 -17.21 3.99 -3.91
N VAL A 108 -17.91 3.97 -2.76
CA VAL A 108 -17.65 4.89 -1.65
C VAL A 108 -16.49 4.36 -0.82
N THR A 109 -15.44 5.13 -0.73
CA THR A 109 -14.19 4.80 -0.02
C THR A 109 -14.17 5.40 1.39
N VAL A 110 -13.22 4.94 2.21
CA VAL A 110 -12.98 5.43 3.57
C VAL A 110 -12.67 6.93 3.58
N GLU A 111 -11.86 7.40 2.66
CA GLU A 111 -11.51 8.82 2.59
C GLU A 111 -12.70 9.70 2.16
N ARG A 112 -13.63 9.17 1.36
CA ARG A 112 -14.88 9.87 1.04
C ARG A 112 -15.81 9.93 2.24
N LEU A 113 -15.86 8.87 3.07
CA LEU A 113 -16.56 8.91 4.37
C LEU A 113 -15.95 9.98 5.27
N LEU A 114 -14.63 10.03 5.42
CA LEU A 114 -13.93 11.02 6.24
C LEU A 114 -14.20 12.44 5.76
N LEU A 115 -14.19 12.68 4.44
CA LEU A 115 -14.53 13.98 3.86
C LEU A 115 -15.98 14.37 4.15
N ALA A 116 -16.94 13.45 4.01
CA ALA A 116 -18.34 13.72 4.32
C ALA A 116 -18.56 14.09 5.80
N LEU A 117 -17.81 13.46 6.71
CA LEU A 117 -17.81 13.82 8.13
C LEU A 117 -17.19 15.21 8.37
N THR A 118 -16.13 15.57 7.64
CA THR A 118 -15.49 16.89 7.75
C THR A 118 -16.38 18.02 7.25
N LEU A 119 -17.16 17.78 6.19
CA LEU A 119 -18.17 18.72 5.68
C LEU A 119 -19.35 18.91 6.63
N ALA A 120 -19.55 17.99 7.57
CA ALA A 120 -20.65 18.01 8.54
C ALA A 120 -20.38 18.90 9.74
N THR A 121 -20.08 20.17 9.53
CA THR A 121 -19.63 21.13 10.55
C THR A 121 -20.57 21.32 11.74
N THR A 122 -21.84 20.98 11.60
CA THR A 122 -22.87 21.06 12.66
C THR A 122 -22.91 19.83 13.57
N THR A 123 -22.29 18.70 13.16
CA THR A 123 -22.21 17.50 13.97
C THR A 123 -21.02 17.55 14.93
N PRO A 124 -21.10 16.89 16.12
CA PRO A 124 -19.96 16.81 17.02
C PRO A 124 -18.72 16.18 16.38
N ALA A 125 -18.90 15.21 15.45
CA ALA A 125 -17.80 14.64 14.66
C ALA A 125 -17.10 15.69 13.79
N GLY A 126 -17.88 16.50 13.05
CA GLY A 126 -17.32 17.60 12.24
C GLY A 126 -16.65 18.68 13.09
N GLN A 127 -17.21 18.96 14.27
CA GLN A 127 -16.59 19.90 15.24
C GLN A 127 -15.27 19.37 15.79
N ALA A 128 -15.16 18.07 16.08
CA ALA A 128 -13.93 17.44 16.52
C ALA A 128 -12.85 17.51 15.42
N LEU A 129 -13.19 17.27 14.15
CA LEU A 129 -12.29 17.43 13.01
C LEU A 129 -11.81 18.88 12.85
N LYS A 130 -12.73 19.84 12.99
CA LYS A 130 -12.38 21.28 12.96
C LYS A 130 -11.48 21.68 14.13
N ALA A 131 -11.74 21.17 15.34
CA ALA A 131 -10.86 21.42 16.50
C ALA A 131 -9.45 20.86 16.29
N GLY A 132 -9.33 19.74 15.57
CA GLY A 132 -8.06 19.19 15.11
C GLY A 132 -7.42 19.93 13.92
N ASN A 133 -7.94 21.12 13.55
CA ASN A 133 -7.45 21.93 12.42
C ASN A 133 -7.58 21.25 11.05
N VAL A 134 -8.59 20.40 10.87
CA VAL A 134 -8.86 19.75 9.58
C VAL A 134 -9.89 20.57 8.81
N THR A 135 -9.53 21.01 7.61
CA THR A 135 -10.45 21.69 6.69
C THR A 135 -10.83 20.78 5.53
N PRO A 136 -12.05 20.89 4.99
CA PRO A 136 -12.48 20.09 3.83
C PRO A 136 -11.53 20.25 2.63
N GLN A 137 -11.05 21.46 2.36
CA GLN A 137 -10.16 21.75 1.23
C GLN A 137 -8.80 21.06 1.39
N ALA A 138 -8.19 21.15 2.58
CA ALA A 138 -6.91 20.52 2.86
C ALA A 138 -7.04 18.98 2.84
N LEU A 139 -8.16 18.44 3.33
CA LEU A 139 -8.44 17.01 3.28
C LEU A 139 -8.64 16.52 1.84
N GLU A 140 -9.38 17.25 1.00
CA GLU A 140 -9.55 16.92 -0.42
C GLU A 140 -8.22 16.91 -1.18
N ALA A 141 -7.33 17.88 -0.90
CA ALA A 141 -5.99 17.91 -1.47
C ALA A 141 -5.17 16.68 -1.04
N ALA A 142 -5.21 16.33 0.25
CA ALA A 142 -4.53 15.13 0.77
C ALA A 142 -5.08 13.83 0.16
N ILE A 143 -6.39 13.74 -0.07
CA ILE A 143 -7.03 12.60 -0.75
C ILE A 143 -6.56 12.50 -2.20
N THR A 144 -6.52 13.63 -2.91
CA THR A 144 -6.06 13.68 -4.31
C THR A 144 -4.62 13.21 -4.44
N GLU A 145 -3.75 13.66 -3.55
CA GLU A 145 -2.35 13.20 -3.47
C GLU A 145 -2.25 11.70 -3.17
N LEU A 146 -2.99 11.21 -2.17
CA LEU A 146 -3.02 9.79 -1.80
C LEU A 146 -3.46 8.91 -2.98
N ARG A 147 -4.46 9.34 -3.70
CA ARG A 147 -5.02 8.58 -4.84
C ARG A 147 -4.13 8.59 -6.08
N GLY A 148 -3.30 9.62 -6.29
CA GLY A 148 -2.46 9.74 -7.47
C GLY A 148 -3.24 9.66 -8.78
N GLY A 149 -4.45 10.25 -8.84
CA GLY A 149 -5.32 10.26 -10.02
C GLY A 149 -6.16 8.98 -10.23
N ARG A 150 -6.13 8.03 -9.29
CA ARG A 150 -6.92 6.78 -9.38
C ARG A 150 -8.37 7.01 -8.97
N THR A 151 -9.28 6.27 -9.63
CA THR A 151 -10.69 6.14 -9.26
C THR A 151 -10.95 4.87 -8.47
N ALA A 152 -12.00 4.86 -7.67
CA ALA A 152 -12.40 3.70 -6.87
C ALA A 152 -13.39 2.84 -7.68
N ASP A 153 -12.86 1.98 -8.55
CA ASP A 153 -13.64 1.18 -9.49
C ASP A 153 -13.87 -0.27 -9.01
N SER A 154 -13.33 -0.64 -7.85
CA SER A 154 -13.51 -1.95 -7.22
C SER A 154 -13.80 -1.84 -5.73
N ALA A 155 -14.35 -2.90 -5.15
CA ALA A 155 -14.59 -2.99 -3.71
C ALA A 155 -13.29 -2.95 -2.87
N GLY A 156 -12.15 -3.32 -3.46
CA GLY A 156 -10.82 -3.29 -2.84
C GLY A 156 -9.97 -2.08 -3.22
N ALA A 157 -10.54 -1.00 -3.76
CA ALA A 157 -9.79 0.14 -4.32
C ALA A 157 -8.75 0.74 -3.36
N GLU A 158 -9.03 0.81 -2.06
CA GLU A 158 -8.08 1.35 -1.07
C GLU A 158 -6.84 0.47 -0.86
N ASN A 159 -6.87 -0.80 -1.24
CA ASN A 159 -5.68 -1.66 -1.19
C ASN A 159 -4.58 -1.18 -2.14
N ALA A 160 -4.98 -0.42 -3.17
CA ALA A 160 -4.06 0.19 -4.14
C ALA A 160 -3.38 1.48 -3.64
N TYR A 161 -3.84 2.07 -2.54
CA TYR A 161 -3.28 3.31 -2.04
C TYR A 161 -2.04 3.04 -1.19
N ASP A 162 -0.98 3.83 -1.44
CA ASP A 162 0.31 3.68 -0.76
C ASP A 162 0.88 2.24 -0.88
N ALA A 163 0.63 1.54 -1.99
CA ALA A 163 1.02 0.13 -2.15
C ALA A 163 2.53 -0.07 -1.98
N MET A 164 3.35 0.83 -2.53
CA MET A 164 4.80 0.78 -2.35
C MET A 164 5.20 0.89 -0.87
N LYS A 165 4.57 1.77 -0.12
CA LYS A 165 4.85 1.95 1.31
C LYS A 165 4.41 0.75 2.15
N LYS A 166 3.33 0.06 1.73
CA LYS A 166 2.79 -1.11 2.44
C LYS A 166 3.54 -2.40 2.13
N TYR A 167 3.94 -2.57 0.85
CA TYR A 167 4.40 -3.84 0.31
C TYR A 167 5.83 -3.80 -0.22
N ALA A 168 6.55 -2.69 -0.04
CA ALA A 168 7.96 -2.58 -0.37
C ALA A 168 8.72 -1.75 0.66
N ARG A 169 10.00 -2.08 0.84
CA ARG A 169 10.93 -1.35 1.70
C ARG A 169 11.87 -0.51 0.84
N ASP A 170 11.97 0.78 1.11
CA ASP A 170 12.93 1.66 0.44
C ASP A 170 14.34 1.42 0.99
N LEU A 171 15.18 0.71 0.23
CA LEU A 171 16.57 0.43 0.58
C LEU A 171 17.45 1.67 0.44
N THR A 172 17.15 2.55 -0.52
CA THR A 172 17.92 3.79 -0.72
C THR A 172 17.68 4.81 0.40
N GLU A 173 16.46 4.90 0.90
CA GLU A 173 16.15 5.70 2.08
C GLU A 173 16.81 5.10 3.33
N ALA A 174 16.72 3.79 3.53
CA ALA A 174 17.39 3.09 4.64
C ALA A 174 18.92 3.28 4.60
N ALA A 175 19.51 3.31 3.40
CA ALA A 175 20.94 3.61 3.23
C ALA A 175 21.29 5.05 3.64
N ARG A 176 20.49 6.03 3.22
CA ARG A 176 20.69 7.46 3.58
C ARG A 176 20.54 7.69 5.09
N GLU A 177 19.67 6.95 5.74
CA GLU A 177 19.47 7.00 7.19
C GLU A 177 20.50 6.19 7.99
N GLY A 178 21.45 5.52 7.33
CA GLY A 178 22.48 4.71 8.00
C GLY A 178 21.93 3.43 8.65
N LYS A 179 20.80 2.92 8.16
CA LYS A 179 20.12 1.72 8.70
C LYS A 179 20.56 0.42 8.01
N LEU A 180 21.42 0.50 7.00
CA LEU A 180 21.97 -0.66 6.31
C LEU A 180 23.39 -0.92 6.77
N ASP A 181 23.74 -2.19 6.95
CA ASP A 181 25.08 -2.61 7.28
C ASP A 181 26.02 -2.47 6.07
N PRO A 182 27.32 -2.20 6.27
CA PRO A 182 28.32 -2.19 5.22
C PRO A 182 28.42 -3.56 4.54
N VAL A 183 28.40 -3.58 3.23
CA VAL A 183 28.54 -4.81 2.44
C VAL A 183 30.01 -5.01 2.07
N ILE A 184 30.59 -6.12 2.47
CA ILE A 184 31.99 -6.46 2.26
C ILE A 184 32.09 -7.63 1.29
N GLY A 185 33.08 -7.58 0.38
CA GLY A 185 33.39 -8.69 -0.52
C GLY A 185 32.41 -8.93 -1.66
N ARG A 186 31.60 -7.92 -2.02
CA ARG A 186 30.59 -8.00 -3.11
C ARG A 186 30.75 -6.90 -4.16
N ASP A 187 31.89 -6.27 -4.23
CA ASP A 187 32.12 -5.12 -5.14
C ASP A 187 32.00 -5.48 -6.62
N GLU A 188 32.41 -6.69 -7.00
CA GLU A 188 32.35 -7.13 -8.38
C GLU A 188 30.89 -7.37 -8.83
N GLU A 189 30.11 -8.10 -8.02
CA GLU A 189 28.71 -8.37 -8.31
C GLU A 189 27.87 -7.09 -8.31
N ILE A 190 28.11 -6.17 -7.37
CA ILE A 190 27.44 -4.88 -7.33
C ILE A 190 27.79 -4.06 -8.58
N ARG A 191 29.07 -3.98 -8.98
CA ARG A 191 29.52 -3.30 -10.19
C ARG A 191 28.85 -3.87 -11.44
N ARG A 192 28.79 -5.20 -11.56
CA ARG A 192 28.14 -5.86 -12.67
C ARG A 192 26.64 -5.59 -12.71
N THR A 193 25.97 -5.58 -11.55
CA THR A 193 24.55 -5.20 -11.41
C THR A 193 24.32 -3.76 -11.90
N VAL A 194 25.16 -2.81 -11.48
CA VAL A 194 25.12 -1.41 -11.94
C VAL A 194 25.30 -1.32 -13.46
N GLN A 195 26.27 -2.03 -14.03
CA GLN A 195 26.51 -2.05 -15.47
C GLN A 195 25.31 -2.57 -16.26
N ILE A 196 24.63 -3.60 -15.75
CA ILE A 196 23.44 -4.16 -16.40
C ILE A 196 22.28 -3.17 -16.33
N LEU A 197 22.02 -2.56 -15.17
CA LEU A 197 20.95 -1.58 -15.00
C LEU A 197 21.11 -0.33 -15.88
N ALA A 198 22.36 0.03 -16.21
CA ALA A 198 22.66 1.16 -17.09
C ALA A 198 22.51 0.85 -18.59
N ARG A 199 22.21 -0.38 -18.98
CA ARG A 199 22.01 -0.76 -20.38
C ARG A 199 20.65 -0.29 -20.91
N ARG A 200 20.55 -0.20 -22.25
CA ARG A 200 19.28 0.08 -22.94
C ARG A 200 18.39 -1.15 -23.10
N THR A 201 18.98 -2.34 -23.15
CA THR A 201 18.29 -3.62 -23.33
C THR A 201 18.90 -4.67 -22.41
N LYS A 202 18.13 -5.71 -22.04
CA LYS A 202 18.53 -6.71 -21.04
C LYS A 202 19.09 -6.04 -19.77
N ASN A 203 18.37 -5.02 -19.31
CA ASN A 203 18.77 -4.13 -18.24
C ASN A 203 18.23 -4.54 -16.86
N ASN A 204 17.67 -5.74 -16.74
CA ASN A 204 17.23 -6.30 -15.48
C ASN A 204 18.22 -7.40 -15.04
N PRO A 205 19.05 -7.18 -14.03
CA PRO A 205 19.94 -8.21 -13.51
C PRO A 205 19.16 -9.28 -12.73
N VAL A 206 19.61 -10.53 -12.83
CA VAL A 206 19.17 -11.62 -11.95
C VAL A 206 20.36 -12.13 -11.19
N LEU A 207 20.33 -12.01 -9.87
CA LEU A 207 21.33 -12.55 -8.95
C LEU A 207 21.07 -14.04 -8.77
N ILE A 208 22.00 -14.87 -9.21
CA ILE A 208 21.86 -16.32 -9.20
C ILE A 208 22.89 -16.92 -8.25
N GLY A 209 22.44 -17.65 -7.25
CA GLY A 209 23.32 -18.31 -6.28
C GLY A 209 22.52 -19.12 -5.26
N GLU A 210 23.22 -19.95 -4.52
CA GLU A 210 22.63 -20.77 -3.47
C GLU A 210 21.96 -19.94 -2.38
N PRO A 211 21.01 -20.49 -1.62
CA PRO A 211 20.45 -19.81 -0.47
C PRO A 211 21.54 -19.40 0.53
N GLY A 212 21.45 -18.18 1.06
CA GLY A 212 22.38 -17.69 2.08
C GLY A 212 23.71 -17.11 1.56
N VAL A 213 24.03 -17.16 0.27
CA VAL A 213 25.27 -16.56 -0.28
C VAL A 213 25.30 -15.03 -0.25
N GLY A 214 24.24 -14.36 0.14
CA GLY A 214 24.19 -12.90 0.28
C GLY A 214 23.67 -12.14 -0.94
N LYS A 215 22.72 -12.72 -1.70
CA LYS A 215 22.07 -12.03 -2.82
C LYS A 215 21.38 -10.73 -2.39
N THR A 216 20.70 -10.73 -1.24
CA THR A 216 20.04 -9.55 -0.67
C THR A 216 21.07 -8.48 -0.29
N ALA A 217 22.24 -8.86 0.24
CA ALA A 217 23.32 -7.95 0.57
C ALA A 217 23.85 -7.18 -0.68
N ILE A 218 23.81 -7.79 -1.87
CA ILE A 218 24.18 -7.10 -3.11
C ILE A 218 23.19 -5.97 -3.42
N ALA A 219 21.88 -6.17 -3.21
CA ALA A 219 20.88 -5.12 -3.37
C ALA A 219 21.08 -4.00 -2.34
N GLU A 220 21.37 -4.35 -1.09
CA GLU A 220 21.68 -3.37 -0.03
C GLU A 220 22.96 -2.58 -0.35
N GLY A 221 24.01 -3.24 -0.83
CA GLY A 221 25.25 -2.61 -1.28
C GLY A 221 25.03 -1.67 -2.47
N LEU A 222 24.16 -2.03 -3.41
CA LEU A 222 23.76 -1.13 -4.49
C LEU A 222 23.01 0.10 -3.94
N ALA A 223 22.10 -0.08 -2.99
CA ALA A 223 21.39 1.03 -2.34
C ALA A 223 22.36 2.00 -1.65
N LEU A 224 23.38 1.48 -0.96
CA LEU A 224 24.44 2.29 -0.35
C LEU A 224 25.21 3.10 -1.42
N ARG A 225 25.56 2.50 -2.56
CA ARG A 225 26.22 3.22 -3.66
C ARG A 225 25.35 4.29 -4.29
N ILE A 226 24.05 4.01 -4.49
CA ILE A 226 23.11 5.04 -4.99
C ILE A 226 22.99 6.19 -3.98
N ALA A 227 22.85 5.90 -2.69
CA ALA A 227 22.73 6.90 -1.64
C ALA A 227 23.99 7.80 -1.55
N ASN A 228 25.17 7.23 -1.79
CA ASN A 228 26.47 7.94 -1.78
C ASN A 228 26.79 8.61 -3.13
N GLY A 229 25.96 8.42 -4.17
CA GLY A 229 26.24 8.94 -5.51
C GLY A 229 27.33 8.21 -6.28
N ASP A 230 27.76 7.04 -5.80
CA ASP A 230 28.80 6.19 -6.41
C ASP A 230 28.22 5.26 -7.47
N VAL A 231 27.45 5.83 -8.39
CA VAL A 231 26.81 5.16 -9.52
C VAL A 231 26.79 6.12 -10.73
N PRO A 232 26.61 5.60 -11.96
CA PRO A 232 26.39 6.44 -13.14
C PRO A 232 25.19 7.39 -12.97
N ASP A 233 25.24 8.54 -13.67
CA ASP A 233 24.20 9.57 -13.56
C ASP A 233 22.78 9.04 -13.80
N SER A 234 22.63 8.05 -14.66
CA SER A 234 21.34 7.40 -14.93
C SER A 234 20.72 6.67 -13.73
N LEU A 235 21.47 6.45 -12.67
CA LEU A 235 21.03 5.70 -11.47
C LEU A 235 21.07 6.56 -10.18
N LYS A 236 21.66 7.78 -10.20
CA LYS A 236 21.88 8.57 -8.98
C LYS A 236 20.61 8.95 -8.23
N ASP A 237 19.54 9.26 -8.98
CA ASP A 237 18.27 9.72 -8.40
C ASP A 237 17.22 8.62 -8.29
N ARG A 238 17.59 7.38 -8.62
CA ARG A 238 16.67 6.26 -8.56
C ARG A 238 16.51 5.73 -7.14
N LYS A 239 15.29 5.23 -6.86
CA LYS A 239 14.97 4.54 -5.62
C LYS A 239 15.06 3.03 -5.83
N LEU A 240 15.72 2.33 -4.94
CA LEU A 240 15.73 0.87 -4.90
C LEU A 240 14.76 0.38 -3.83
N MET A 241 13.67 -0.25 -4.27
CA MET A 241 12.59 -0.73 -3.42
C MET A 241 12.61 -2.26 -3.36
N ALA A 242 12.75 -2.84 -2.18
CA ALA A 242 12.66 -4.28 -2.00
C ALA A 242 11.20 -4.70 -1.77
N LEU A 243 10.69 -5.57 -2.63
CA LEU A 243 9.34 -6.11 -2.53
C LEU A 243 9.22 -7.04 -1.32
N ASP A 244 8.26 -6.79 -0.46
CA ASP A 244 7.96 -7.63 0.71
C ASP A 244 6.88 -8.67 0.35
N MET A 245 7.33 -9.87 0.02
CA MET A 245 6.44 -10.99 -0.30
C MET A 245 5.57 -11.39 0.89
N GLY A 246 6.12 -11.30 2.11
CA GLY A 246 5.39 -11.59 3.34
C GLY A 246 4.22 -10.65 3.54
N ALA A 247 4.44 -9.34 3.36
CA ALA A 247 3.40 -8.32 3.46
C ALA A 247 2.33 -8.46 2.36
N LEU A 248 2.72 -8.84 1.14
CA LEU A 248 1.77 -9.08 0.04
C LEU A 248 0.82 -10.25 0.33
N ILE A 249 1.31 -11.30 0.99
CA ILE A 249 0.57 -12.53 1.29
C ILE A 249 -0.20 -12.41 2.62
N ALA A 250 0.35 -11.68 3.61
CA ALA A 250 -0.23 -11.58 4.95
C ALA A 250 -1.68 -11.08 4.90
N GLY A 251 -2.60 -11.87 5.46
CA GLY A 251 -4.02 -11.53 5.53
C GLY A 251 -4.78 -11.60 4.19
N ALA A 252 -4.14 -11.97 3.09
CA ALA A 252 -4.83 -12.24 1.83
C ALA A 252 -5.60 -13.56 1.95
N LYS A 253 -6.93 -13.49 2.00
CA LYS A 253 -7.81 -14.67 2.12
C LYS A 253 -7.99 -15.39 0.78
N TYR A 254 -7.85 -14.67 -0.31
CA TYR A 254 -8.06 -15.16 -1.68
C TYR A 254 -6.92 -14.74 -2.59
N ARG A 255 -6.67 -15.54 -3.62
CA ARG A 255 -5.68 -15.28 -4.67
C ARG A 255 -5.83 -13.88 -5.28
N GLY A 256 -7.05 -13.43 -5.53
CA GLY A 256 -7.33 -12.12 -6.11
C GLY A 256 -6.80 -10.94 -5.30
N GLU A 257 -6.82 -11.03 -3.95
CA GLU A 257 -6.29 -9.97 -3.09
C GLU A 257 -4.77 -9.79 -3.23
N PHE A 258 -4.03 -10.88 -3.34
CA PHE A 258 -2.59 -10.84 -3.62
C PHE A 258 -2.29 -10.22 -4.99
N GLU A 259 -3.02 -10.65 -6.02
CA GLU A 259 -2.88 -10.12 -7.38
C GLU A 259 -3.19 -8.62 -7.45
N GLU A 260 -4.24 -8.16 -6.75
CA GLU A 260 -4.57 -6.72 -6.64
C GLU A 260 -3.48 -5.91 -5.94
N ARG A 261 -2.91 -6.42 -4.83
CA ARG A 261 -1.81 -5.76 -4.10
C ARG A 261 -0.56 -5.66 -4.97
N LEU A 262 -0.16 -6.74 -5.62
CA LEU A 262 0.99 -6.75 -6.52
C LEU A 262 0.76 -5.83 -7.72
N LYS A 263 -0.43 -5.86 -8.32
CA LYS A 263 -0.79 -4.94 -9.41
C LYS A 263 -0.67 -3.48 -8.98
N ALA A 264 -1.14 -3.15 -7.78
CA ALA A 264 -1.03 -1.81 -7.23
C ALA A 264 0.42 -1.35 -7.08
N VAL A 265 1.32 -2.23 -6.58
CA VAL A 265 2.77 -1.95 -6.53
C VAL A 265 3.33 -1.71 -7.94
N LEU A 266 3.02 -2.59 -8.88
CA LEU A 266 3.51 -2.47 -10.25
C LEU A 266 3.01 -1.20 -10.95
N ASP A 267 1.77 -0.77 -10.69
CA ASP A 267 1.22 0.45 -11.25
C ASP A 267 1.89 1.70 -10.67
N GLU A 268 2.28 1.71 -9.39
CA GLU A 268 3.11 2.78 -8.82
C GLU A 268 4.52 2.80 -9.42
N VAL A 269 5.15 1.64 -9.60
CA VAL A 269 6.48 1.55 -10.25
C VAL A 269 6.43 2.07 -11.69
N LYS A 270 5.40 1.70 -12.45
CA LYS A 270 5.20 2.20 -13.84
C LYS A 270 4.98 3.72 -13.85
N GLY A 271 4.16 4.23 -12.92
CA GLY A 271 3.87 5.66 -12.80
C GLY A 271 5.09 6.51 -12.43
N ALA A 272 6.12 5.91 -11.87
CA ALA A 272 7.38 6.56 -11.55
C ALA A 272 8.34 6.68 -12.77
N GLU A 273 7.92 6.28 -13.97
CA GLU A 273 8.63 6.48 -15.25
C GLU A 273 10.10 6.06 -15.24
N GLY A 274 10.43 5.03 -14.46
CA GLY A 274 11.78 4.47 -14.37
C GLY A 274 12.59 4.95 -13.15
N ASP A 275 12.08 5.85 -12.33
CA ASP A 275 12.76 6.32 -11.12
C ASP A 275 12.85 5.25 -10.02
N ILE A 276 12.07 4.18 -10.14
CA ILE A 276 12.05 3.08 -9.19
C ILE A 276 12.64 1.82 -9.82
N ILE A 277 13.57 1.19 -9.09
CA ILE A 277 14.09 -0.14 -9.36
C ILE A 277 13.51 -1.07 -8.29
N LEU A 278 12.82 -2.13 -8.71
CA LEU A 278 12.19 -3.08 -7.79
C LEU A 278 13.13 -4.27 -7.56
N PHE A 279 13.54 -4.52 -6.32
CA PHE A 279 14.24 -5.74 -5.95
C PHE A 279 13.21 -6.83 -5.57
N ILE A 280 13.30 -7.98 -6.22
CA ILE A 280 12.42 -9.13 -6.02
C ILE A 280 13.27 -10.30 -5.57
N ASP A 281 13.29 -10.57 -4.28
CA ASP A 281 13.93 -11.77 -3.75
C ASP A 281 13.06 -13.00 -4.04
N GLU A 282 13.69 -14.14 -4.22
CA GLU A 282 13.02 -15.39 -4.60
C GLU A 282 12.03 -15.21 -5.76
N MET A 283 12.44 -14.48 -6.81
CA MET A 283 11.58 -14.09 -7.93
C MET A 283 10.82 -15.26 -8.58
N HIS A 284 11.35 -16.48 -8.47
CA HIS A 284 10.73 -17.70 -8.98
C HIS A 284 9.36 -17.97 -8.35
N THR A 285 9.12 -17.51 -7.11
CA THR A 285 7.83 -17.63 -6.43
C THR A 285 6.73 -16.83 -7.13
N LEU A 286 7.08 -15.71 -7.78
CA LEU A 286 6.17 -14.89 -8.56
C LEU A 286 5.99 -15.37 -10.01
N ILE A 287 7.03 -15.95 -10.61
CA ILE A 287 7.06 -16.29 -12.04
C ILE A 287 6.65 -17.75 -12.27
N GLY A 288 6.97 -18.64 -11.33
CA GLY A 288 6.83 -20.09 -11.49
C GLY A 288 5.58 -20.69 -10.88
N ALA A 289 4.81 -19.92 -10.16
CA ALA A 289 3.70 -20.41 -9.37
C ALA A 289 2.46 -20.90 -10.17
N GLY A 290 2.45 -20.71 -11.50
CA GLY A 290 1.31 -21.09 -12.36
C GLY A 290 1.17 -22.59 -12.67
N ALA A 291 2.09 -23.46 -12.23
CA ALA A 291 2.13 -24.87 -12.61
C ALA A 291 1.46 -25.84 -11.63
N SER A 292 1.04 -25.40 -10.43
CA SER A 292 0.34 -26.21 -9.45
C SER A 292 -1.00 -25.60 -9.06
N GLU A 293 -2.06 -26.39 -8.97
CA GLU A 293 -3.37 -25.96 -8.48
C GLU A 293 -3.20 -25.32 -7.09
N GLY A 294 -3.51 -24.02 -7.00
CA GLY A 294 -3.43 -23.23 -5.75
C GLY A 294 -2.22 -22.30 -5.62
N SER A 295 -1.29 -22.28 -6.56
CA SER A 295 -0.14 -21.36 -6.52
C SER A 295 -0.45 -20.00 -7.16
N MET A 296 0.17 -18.93 -6.63
CA MET A 296 -0.06 -17.56 -7.05
C MET A 296 0.71 -17.28 -8.35
N ASP A 297 0.01 -17.15 -9.49
CA ASP A 297 0.65 -16.82 -10.77
C ASP A 297 0.68 -15.32 -10.99
N ALA A 298 1.72 -14.69 -10.48
CA ALA A 298 2.01 -13.28 -10.74
C ALA A 298 2.78 -13.05 -12.05
N GLY A 299 3.20 -14.11 -12.72
CA GLY A 299 3.93 -14.04 -13.99
C GLY A 299 3.15 -13.27 -15.05
N ASN A 300 1.82 -13.44 -15.08
CA ASN A 300 0.95 -12.72 -16.02
C ASN A 300 0.87 -11.20 -15.78
N LEU A 301 1.20 -10.73 -14.57
CA LEU A 301 1.29 -9.31 -14.24
C LEU A 301 2.68 -8.73 -14.55
N LEU A 302 3.74 -9.49 -14.23
CA LEU A 302 5.12 -9.06 -14.40
C LEU A 302 5.60 -9.11 -15.85
N LYS A 303 5.29 -10.19 -16.60
CA LYS A 303 5.76 -10.40 -17.97
C LYS A 303 5.41 -9.27 -18.92
N PRO A 304 4.17 -8.74 -18.97
CA PRO A 304 3.84 -7.62 -19.84
C PRO A 304 4.60 -6.33 -19.49
N ALA A 305 4.76 -6.02 -18.20
CA ALA A 305 5.47 -4.83 -17.74
C ALA A 305 6.97 -4.90 -18.09
N LEU A 306 7.59 -6.07 -17.90
CA LEU A 306 8.96 -6.32 -18.32
C LEU A 306 9.11 -6.27 -19.85
N ALA A 307 8.17 -6.87 -20.59
CA ALA A 307 8.22 -6.90 -22.06
C ALA A 307 8.15 -5.50 -22.69
N ARG A 308 7.36 -4.60 -22.09
CA ARG A 308 7.25 -3.20 -22.55
C ARG A 308 8.38 -2.29 -22.04
N GLY A 309 9.23 -2.77 -21.11
CA GLY A 309 10.26 -1.96 -20.47
C GLY A 309 9.73 -0.96 -19.45
N GLU A 310 8.51 -1.16 -18.98
CA GLU A 310 7.83 -0.32 -17.96
C GLU A 310 8.29 -0.65 -16.54
N LEU A 311 8.95 -1.80 -16.35
CA LEU A 311 9.46 -2.28 -15.08
C LEU A 311 10.98 -2.45 -15.15
N HIS A 312 11.69 -1.78 -14.25
CA HIS A 312 13.10 -2.03 -13.95
C HIS A 312 13.18 -2.84 -12.65
N CYS A 313 13.78 -4.01 -12.72
CA CYS A 313 13.91 -4.85 -11.54
C CYS A 313 15.24 -5.60 -11.44
N ILE A 314 15.57 -5.97 -10.22
CA ILE A 314 16.65 -6.89 -9.88
C ILE A 314 15.98 -8.13 -9.30
N GLY A 315 16.13 -9.28 -9.95
CA GLY A 315 15.68 -10.55 -9.43
C GLY A 315 16.75 -11.24 -8.61
N ALA A 316 16.35 -12.06 -7.65
CA ALA A 316 17.24 -13.01 -6.98
C ALA A 316 16.61 -14.40 -6.97
N THR A 317 17.40 -15.44 -7.27
CA THR A 317 16.93 -16.83 -7.34
C THR A 317 18.08 -17.81 -7.27
N THR A 318 17.81 -19.11 -7.24
CA THR A 318 18.81 -20.17 -7.39
C THR A 318 19.06 -20.50 -8.87
N LEU A 319 20.13 -21.24 -9.16
CA LEU A 319 20.44 -21.64 -10.54
C LEU A 319 19.37 -22.55 -11.13
N ASP A 320 18.92 -23.53 -10.36
CA ASP A 320 17.90 -24.50 -10.81
C ASP A 320 16.59 -23.81 -11.15
N GLU A 321 16.17 -22.86 -10.33
CA GLU A 321 14.93 -22.11 -10.53
C GLU A 321 15.05 -21.10 -11.68
N TYR A 322 16.23 -20.48 -11.85
CA TYR A 322 16.49 -19.64 -12.99
C TYR A 322 16.35 -20.43 -14.31
N GLN A 323 16.97 -21.59 -14.39
CA GLN A 323 16.89 -22.47 -15.58
C GLN A 323 15.45 -22.95 -15.83
N LYS A 324 14.71 -23.24 -14.76
CA LYS A 324 13.34 -23.76 -14.86
C LYS A 324 12.34 -22.70 -15.30
N TYR A 325 12.43 -21.48 -14.78
CA TYR A 325 11.36 -20.47 -14.89
C TYR A 325 11.73 -19.25 -15.72
N VAL A 326 12.99 -18.86 -15.80
CA VAL A 326 13.44 -17.66 -16.52
C VAL A 326 14.06 -18.02 -17.87
N GLU A 327 14.99 -18.96 -17.90
CA GLU A 327 15.74 -19.33 -19.11
C GLU A 327 14.84 -19.95 -20.18
N LYS A 328 13.82 -20.71 -19.78
CA LYS A 328 12.86 -21.34 -20.69
C LYS A 328 11.78 -20.40 -21.22
N ASP A 329 11.60 -19.23 -20.60
CA ASP A 329 10.64 -18.24 -21.03
C ASP A 329 11.32 -17.20 -21.91
N ALA A 330 11.04 -17.22 -23.21
CA ALA A 330 11.66 -16.33 -24.18
C ALA A 330 11.43 -14.85 -23.90
N ALA A 331 10.31 -14.47 -23.28
CA ALA A 331 10.02 -13.09 -22.92
C ALA A 331 10.91 -12.61 -21.77
N LEU A 332 11.11 -13.44 -20.76
CA LEU A 332 11.95 -13.15 -19.60
C LEU A 332 13.45 -13.21 -19.97
N GLN A 333 13.86 -14.22 -20.73
CA GLN A 333 15.25 -14.38 -21.18
C GLN A 333 15.77 -13.15 -21.94
N ARG A 334 14.92 -12.49 -22.72
CA ARG A 334 15.28 -11.27 -23.47
C ARG A 334 15.42 -10.02 -22.59
N ARG A 335 14.94 -10.07 -21.36
CA ARG A 335 14.89 -8.91 -20.45
C ARG A 335 15.85 -9.03 -19.26
N PHE A 336 16.15 -10.26 -18.86
CA PHE A 336 17.03 -10.53 -17.74
C PHE A 336 18.46 -10.87 -18.16
N GLN A 337 19.44 -10.45 -17.36
CA GLN A 337 20.84 -10.75 -17.50
C GLN A 337 21.35 -11.41 -16.21
N PRO A 338 21.89 -12.63 -16.25
CA PRO A 338 22.39 -13.30 -15.05
C PRO A 338 23.65 -12.65 -14.47
N VAL A 339 23.70 -12.61 -13.15
CA VAL A 339 24.87 -12.28 -12.32
C VAL A 339 25.04 -13.42 -11.33
N PHE A 340 26.10 -14.19 -11.48
CA PHE A 340 26.39 -15.32 -10.59
C PHE A 340 26.98 -14.80 -9.27
N VAL A 341 26.45 -15.32 -8.16
CA VAL A 341 26.83 -14.96 -6.79
C VAL A 341 27.36 -16.24 -6.12
N GLY A 342 28.66 -16.31 -5.94
CA GLY A 342 29.31 -17.40 -5.22
C GLY A 342 29.33 -17.21 -3.71
N GLU A 343 29.86 -18.17 -2.98
CA GLU A 343 30.16 -18.03 -1.58
C GLU A 343 31.13 -16.85 -1.34
N PRO A 344 30.98 -16.09 -0.25
CA PRO A 344 31.93 -15.02 0.09
C PRO A 344 33.32 -15.65 0.34
N THR A 345 34.34 -15.10 -0.31
CA THR A 345 35.76 -15.48 -0.11
C THR A 345 36.35 -14.71 1.07
#